data_5f42f5323910c7154f0c4105c18ce174
#
_entry.id   5f42f5323910c7154f0c4105c18ce174
#
_cell.length_a   1.000
_cell.length_b   1.000
_cell.length_c   1.000
_cell.angle_alpha   90.00
_cell.angle_beta   90.00
_cell.angle_gamma   90.00
#
_symmetry.space_group_name_H-M   'P 1'
#
loop_
_entity.id
_entity.type
_entity.pdbx_description
1 polymer ?
#
loop_
_entity_poly.entity_id
_entity_poly.type
_entity_poly.pdbx_seq_one_letter_code
_entity_poly.pdbx_strand_id
1 'polypeptide(L)'
;MKYFSFLIISLSLSSCSKDEVYEPHHLKNGQEVELLVDHRYESDDEQLLILPKNQASSLSLHGFPERKPGYVYHVKAKFNVTADLIQDAPDRWFNVTKIISEEKYQGNETFGVSLIKSIVPGGPVIYLTKKDGQYQYIQDKLELTPNSQIVKDQLEEIWLNAKEIRDSWSTREKKELKWKLIKATVTHDPDKFGKAYLVHRIEFIN
;
A
#
# COMPACT_ATOMS: atom_id res chain seq x y z
N MET A 1 -28.80 66.77 -34.04
CA MET A 1 -27.74 65.85 -33.75
C MET A 1 -28.29 64.76 -32.84
N LYS A 2 -28.46 63.53 -33.37
CA LYS A 2 -29.03 62.41 -32.62
C LYS A 2 -27.85 61.49 -32.17
N TYR A 3 -27.62 61.35 -30.89
CA TYR A 3 -26.60 60.43 -30.33
C TYR A 3 -27.23 59.02 -30.22
N PHE A 4 -26.68 58.07 -30.94
CA PHE A 4 -27.05 56.64 -30.90
C PHE A 4 -26.12 56.00 -29.87
N SER A 5 -26.64 55.68 -28.67
CA SER A 5 -25.91 54.96 -27.63
C SER A 5 -25.93 53.45 -27.95
N PHE A 6 -24.78 52.89 -28.29
CA PHE A 6 -24.61 51.44 -28.51
C PHE A 6 -24.39 50.80 -27.15
N LEU A 7 -25.38 50.02 -26.70
CA LEU A 7 -25.28 49.20 -25.48
C LEU A 7 -24.62 47.86 -25.86
N ILE A 8 -23.35 47.70 -25.49
CA ILE A 8 -22.62 46.40 -25.64
C ILE A 8 -23.00 45.50 -24.47
N ILE A 9 -23.84 44.49 -24.76
CA ILE A 9 -24.15 43.42 -23.82
C ILE A 9 -23.03 42.36 -23.94
N SER A 10 -22.09 42.36 -23.00
CA SER A 10 -21.09 41.29 -22.85
C SER A 10 -21.75 40.03 -22.26
N LEU A 11 -22.04 39.06 -23.10
CA LEU A 11 -22.38 37.70 -22.63
C LEU A 11 -21.13 37.04 -22.02
N SER A 12 -21.06 37.00 -20.71
CA SER A 12 -20.12 36.14 -20.00
C SER A 12 -20.61 34.70 -20.13
N LEU A 13 -19.99 33.94 -21.03
CA LEU A 13 -20.13 32.49 -21.11
C LEU A 13 -19.45 31.90 -19.86
N SER A 14 -20.24 31.64 -18.82
CA SER A 14 -19.81 30.80 -17.70
C SER A 14 -19.66 29.37 -18.25
N SER A 15 -18.44 29.02 -18.63
CA SER A 15 -18.09 27.62 -18.91
C SER A 15 -18.20 26.84 -17.60
N CYS A 16 -19.33 26.21 -17.36
CA CYS A 16 -19.48 25.20 -16.33
C CYS A 16 -18.70 23.95 -16.81
N SER A 17 -17.41 23.89 -16.54
CA SER A 17 -16.71 22.60 -16.58
C SER A 17 -17.35 21.71 -15.54
N LYS A 18 -18.11 20.69 -15.96
CA LYS A 18 -18.54 19.66 -15.04
C LYS A 18 -17.28 18.98 -14.53
N ASP A 19 -16.96 19.23 -13.26
CA ASP A 19 -15.89 18.51 -12.58
C ASP A 19 -16.20 17.03 -12.69
N GLU A 20 -15.29 16.26 -13.27
CA GLU A 20 -15.42 14.82 -13.40
C GLU A 20 -15.42 14.17 -12.00
N VAL A 21 -16.40 13.29 -11.78
CA VAL A 21 -16.59 12.57 -10.52
C VAL A 21 -16.28 11.10 -10.76
N TYR A 22 -15.44 10.53 -9.90
CA TYR A 22 -14.89 9.18 -10.05
C TYR A 22 -15.55 8.20 -9.08
N GLU A 23 -16.07 7.12 -9.66
CA GLU A 23 -16.66 6.00 -8.92
C GLU A 23 -15.57 5.10 -8.29
N PRO A 24 -15.87 4.32 -7.22
CA PRO A 24 -17.18 4.19 -6.55
C PRO A 24 -17.41 5.23 -5.45
N HIS A 25 -16.46 6.11 -5.17
CA HIS A 25 -16.50 7.01 -4.01
C HIS A 25 -17.05 8.40 -4.32
N HIS A 26 -17.43 8.67 -5.56
CA HIS A 26 -17.91 9.97 -6.04
C HIS A 26 -16.95 11.13 -5.73
N LEU A 27 -15.65 10.89 -5.88
CA LEU A 27 -14.61 11.88 -5.58
C LEU A 27 -14.19 12.65 -6.84
N LYS A 28 -13.78 13.91 -6.65
CA LYS A 28 -13.19 14.75 -7.70
C LYS A 28 -11.67 14.75 -7.58
N ASN A 29 -10.97 14.86 -8.71
CA ASN A 29 -9.52 15.00 -8.69
C ASN A 29 -9.10 16.22 -7.85
N GLY A 30 -8.12 16.03 -6.96
CA GLY A 30 -7.66 17.04 -6.01
C GLY A 30 -8.54 17.22 -4.77
N GLN A 31 -9.67 16.50 -4.65
CA GLN A 31 -10.54 16.58 -3.47
C GLN A 31 -9.82 16.07 -2.22
N GLU A 32 -9.88 16.87 -1.15
CA GLU A 32 -9.39 16.43 0.17
C GLU A 32 -10.45 15.59 0.88
N VAL A 33 -9.99 14.48 1.47
CA VAL A 33 -10.80 13.55 2.27
C VAL A 33 -10.07 13.21 3.56
N GLU A 34 -10.81 12.74 4.55
CA GLU A 34 -10.25 12.15 5.74
C GLU A 34 -10.31 10.62 5.64
N LEU A 35 -9.20 9.96 6.02
CA LEU A 35 -9.05 8.52 5.93
C LEU A 35 -8.70 7.96 7.31
N LEU A 36 -9.28 6.80 7.62
CA LEU A 36 -8.80 5.93 8.69
C LEU A 36 -7.94 4.84 8.05
N VAL A 37 -6.67 4.77 8.46
CA VAL A 37 -5.67 3.86 7.93
C VAL A 37 -5.39 2.76 8.94
N ASP A 38 -5.51 1.52 8.49
CA ASP A 38 -5.39 0.32 9.33
C ASP A 38 -3.98 0.14 9.92
N HIS A 39 -3.93 -0.54 11.07
CA HIS A 39 -2.69 -0.94 11.76
C HIS A 39 -1.92 -2.07 11.05
N ARG A 40 -2.58 -2.84 10.15
CA ARG A 40 -2.04 -4.02 9.46
C ARG A 40 -1.26 -3.64 8.19
N TYR A 41 -0.24 -2.82 8.36
CA TYR A 41 0.57 -2.28 7.26
C TYR A 41 1.07 -3.39 6.31
N GLU A 42 0.77 -3.25 5.02
CA GLU A 42 1.16 -4.19 3.95
C GLU A 42 0.64 -5.63 4.10
N SER A 43 -0.39 -5.84 4.90
CA SER A 43 -1.07 -7.12 5.01
C SER A 43 -2.05 -7.36 3.86
N ASP A 44 -2.47 -8.62 3.70
CA ASP A 44 -3.51 -9.00 2.74
C ASP A 44 -4.89 -8.47 3.14
N ASP A 45 -5.07 -8.21 4.44
CA ASP A 45 -6.34 -7.77 5.05
C ASP A 45 -6.33 -6.27 5.41
N GLU A 46 -5.36 -5.51 4.91
CA GLU A 46 -5.26 -4.08 5.18
C GLU A 46 -6.51 -3.31 4.72
N GLN A 47 -7.02 -2.44 5.58
CA GLN A 47 -8.20 -1.64 5.31
C GLN A 47 -7.89 -0.15 5.26
N LEU A 48 -8.47 0.53 4.29
CA LEU A 48 -8.51 1.97 4.17
C LEU A 48 -9.95 2.42 4.16
N LEU A 49 -10.37 3.28 5.10
CA LEU A 49 -11.74 3.75 5.21
C LEU A 49 -11.81 5.25 4.96
N ILE A 50 -12.73 5.67 4.07
CA ILE A 50 -13.03 7.07 3.80
C ILE A 50 -14.08 7.55 4.80
N LEU A 51 -13.74 8.60 5.54
CA LEU A 51 -14.61 9.20 6.55
C LEU A 51 -15.55 10.25 5.93
N PRO A 52 -16.68 10.57 6.58
CA PRO A 52 -17.17 10.05 7.85
C PRO A 52 -17.97 8.74 7.72
N LYS A 53 -18.20 8.24 6.51
CA LYS A 53 -19.09 7.08 6.24
C LYS A 53 -18.42 5.73 6.48
N ASN A 54 -17.14 5.69 6.82
CA ASN A 54 -16.32 4.48 6.93
C ASN A 54 -16.40 3.60 5.67
N GLN A 55 -16.39 4.24 4.50
CA GLN A 55 -16.48 3.56 3.23
C GLN A 55 -15.13 2.93 2.88
N ALA A 56 -15.09 1.61 2.73
CA ALA A 56 -13.87 0.89 2.37
C ALA A 56 -13.37 1.28 0.98
N SER A 57 -12.06 1.44 0.85
CA SER A 57 -11.40 1.75 -0.41
C SER A 57 -10.23 0.80 -0.65
N SER A 58 -10.10 0.34 -1.90
CA SER A 58 -8.96 -0.44 -2.40
C SER A 58 -7.89 0.42 -3.07
N LEU A 59 -8.06 1.75 -3.06
CA LEU A 59 -7.09 2.66 -3.66
C LEU A 59 -5.81 2.69 -2.85
N SER A 60 -4.68 2.84 -3.54
CA SER A 60 -3.37 2.94 -2.90
C SER A 60 -3.21 4.26 -2.12
N LEU A 61 -2.42 4.19 -1.04
CA LEU A 61 -2.08 5.33 -0.20
C LEU A 61 -0.61 5.69 -0.40
N HIS A 62 -0.33 6.91 -0.83
CA HIS A 62 0.99 7.44 -1.10
C HIS A 62 1.34 8.59 -0.16
N GLY A 63 2.62 8.99 -0.14
CA GLY A 63 3.06 10.17 0.62
C GLY A 63 3.03 9.98 2.13
N PHE A 64 3.20 8.74 2.63
CA PHE A 64 3.13 8.43 4.06
C PHE A 64 4.36 7.65 4.56
N PRO A 65 5.57 8.24 4.47
CA PRO A 65 6.81 7.56 4.89
C PRO A 65 6.89 7.29 6.40
N GLU A 66 6.18 8.06 7.23
CA GLU A 66 6.17 7.90 8.70
C GLU A 66 5.28 6.77 9.19
N ARG A 67 4.50 6.13 8.31
CA ARG A 67 3.59 5.05 8.67
C ARG A 67 4.34 3.87 9.27
N LYS A 68 3.89 3.46 10.45
CA LYS A 68 4.42 2.31 11.21
C LYS A 68 3.38 1.20 11.28
N PRO A 69 3.77 -0.08 11.23
CA PRO A 69 2.87 -1.19 11.54
C PRO A 69 2.40 -1.11 13.00
N GLY A 70 1.17 -1.56 13.26
CA GLY A 70 0.63 -1.57 14.61
C GLY A 70 0.02 -0.25 15.08
N TYR A 71 -0.08 0.75 14.22
CA TYR A 71 -0.76 2.00 14.52
C TYR A 71 -1.91 2.24 13.56
N VAL A 72 -3.04 2.67 14.13
CA VAL A 72 -4.18 3.20 13.39
C VAL A 72 -3.96 4.70 13.21
N TYR A 73 -4.13 5.19 11.99
CA TYR A 73 -3.95 6.61 11.70
C TYR A 73 -5.25 7.23 11.20
N HIS A 74 -5.55 8.44 11.68
CA HIS A 74 -6.49 9.34 11.07
C HIS A 74 -5.69 10.39 10.29
N VAL A 75 -5.91 10.47 8.98
CA VAL A 75 -5.12 11.35 8.10
C VAL A 75 -6.02 12.15 7.18
N LYS A 76 -5.54 13.32 6.74
CA LYS A 76 -6.04 14.01 5.56
C LYS A 76 -5.25 13.59 4.34
N ALA A 77 -5.95 13.35 3.24
CA ALA A 77 -5.35 12.98 1.98
C ALA A 77 -6.06 13.65 0.80
N LYS A 78 -5.34 13.87 -0.29
CA LYS A 78 -5.91 14.27 -1.57
C LYS A 78 -6.15 13.06 -2.43
N PHE A 79 -7.34 12.95 -3.01
CA PHE A 79 -7.63 12.04 -4.08
C PHE A 79 -7.02 12.54 -5.37
N ASN A 80 -6.25 11.71 -6.06
CA ASN A 80 -5.57 12.05 -7.30
C ASN A 80 -5.97 11.09 -8.40
N VAL A 81 -6.00 11.63 -9.62
CA VAL A 81 -6.25 10.90 -10.85
C VAL A 81 -5.17 11.30 -11.85
N THR A 82 -4.56 10.32 -12.51
CA THR A 82 -3.68 10.63 -13.65
C THR A 82 -4.51 10.80 -14.92
N ALA A 83 -4.24 11.87 -15.67
CA ALA A 83 -4.88 12.11 -16.95
C ALA A 83 -4.33 11.21 -18.08
N ASP A 84 -3.08 10.78 -17.93
CA ASP A 84 -2.41 9.92 -18.89
C ASP A 84 -2.56 8.46 -18.45
N LEU A 85 -3.08 7.62 -19.35
CA LEU A 85 -3.07 6.17 -19.18
C LEU A 85 -1.61 5.69 -19.28
N ILE A 86 -0.85 5.88 -18.20
CA ILE A 86 0.48 5.29 -18.07
C ILE A 86 0.24 3.81 -17.82
N GLN A 87 0.63 2.98 -18.77
CA GLN A 87 0.57 1.53 -18.65
C GLN A 87 1.29 1.15 -17.34
N ASP A 88 0.59 0.41 -16.44
CA ASP A 88 1.11 -0.11 -15.18
C ASP A 88 1.21 0.87 -13.99
N ALA A 89 0.75 2.12 -14.11
CA ALA A 89 0.60 3.02 -12.97
C ALA A 89 -0.86 3.03 -12.47
N PRO A 90 -1.10 3.18 -11.15
CA PRO A 90 -2.45 3.37 -10.66
C PRO A 90 -3.05 4.65 -11.26
N ASP A 91 -4.22 4.52 -11.85
CA ASP A 91 -4.95 5.65 -12.42
C ASP A 91 -5.50 6.58 -11.34
N ARG A 92 -5.69 6.04 -10.12
CA ARG A 92 -6.27 6.75 -8.96
C ARG A 92 -5.61 6.32 -7.66
N TRP A 93 -5.34 7.29 -6.78
CA TRP A 93 -4.74 7.04 -5.46
C TRP A 93 -5.03 8.17 -4.48
N PHE A 94 -4.77 7.92 -3.19
CA PHE A 94 -4.73 8.96 -2.17
C PHE A 94 -3.29 9.36 -1.86
N ASN A 95 -3.04 10.66 -1.70
CA ASN A 95 -1.77 11.19 -1.23
C ASN A 95 -1.96 11.88 0.12
N VAL A 96 -1.33 11.35 1.17
CA VAL A 96 -1.42 11.90 2.52
C VAL A 96 -0.84 13.31 2.55
N THR A 97 -1.59 14.25 3.13
CA THR A 97 -1.20 15.66 3.28
C THR A 97 -0.96 16.02 4.73
N LYS A 98 -1.62 15.33 5.67
CA LYS A 98 -1.50 15.59 7.11
C LYS A 98 -1.92 14.38 7.94
N ILE A 99 -1.15 14.09 8.99
CA ILE A 99 -1.56 13.17 10.06
C ILE A 99 -2.37 13.97 11.07
N ILE A 100 -3.60 13.52 11.38
CA ILE A 100 -4.50 14.12 12.37
C ILE A 100 -4.25 13.46 13.73
N SER A 101 -4.26 12.13 13.77
CA SER A 101 -3.94 11.34 14.95
C SER A 101 -3.25 10.03 14.60
N GLU A 102 -2.49 9.52 15.57
CA GLU A 102 -1.83 8.21 15.55
C GLU A 102 -2.19 7.50 16.86
N GLU A 103 -2.74 6.30 16.77
CA GLU A 103 -3.12 5.50 17.94
C GLU A 103 -2.50 4.10 17.88
N LYS A 104 -1.84 3.72 18.96
CA LYS A 104 -1.29 2.37 19.10
C LYS A 104 -2.42 1.36 19.17
N TYR A 105 -2.41 0.37 18.26
CA TYR A 105 -3.34 -0.73 18.28
C TYR A 105 -3.09 -1.63 19.50
N GLN A 106 -4.15 -2.05 20.21
CA GLN A 106 -4.07 -2.78 21.47
C GLN A 106 -4.51 -4.26 21.32
N GLY A 107 -5.03 -4.66 20.17
CA GLY A 107 -5.45 -6.04 19.91
C GLY A 107 -4.29 -6.98 19.61
N ASN A 108 -4.58 -8.25 19.57
CA ASN A 108 -3.63 -9.34 19.30
C ASN A 108 -4.13 -10.33 18.24
N GLU A 109 -5.10 -9.93 17.42
CA GLU A 109 -5.57 -10.78 16.33
C GLU A 109 -4.47 -11.05 15.31
N THR A 110 -4.55 -12.22 14.71
CA THR A 110 -3.68 -12.61 13.61
C THR A 110 -4.23 -12.09 12.28
N PHE A 111 -3.32 -11.83 11.35
CA PHE A 111 -3.65 -11.43 9.98
C PHE A 111 -2.67 -12.05 8.97
N GLY A 112 -3.02 -11.98 7.70
CA GLY A 112 -2.24 -12.58 6.61
C GLY A 112 -1.26 -11.60 5.99
N VAL A 113 -0.06 -12.10 5.64
CA VAL A 113 0.94 -11.36 4.87
C VAL A 113 1.45 -12.25 3.74
N SER A 114 1.27 -11.82 2.50
CA SER A 114 1.80 -12.50 1.32
C SER A 114 3.25 -12.11 1.08
N LEU A 115 4.15 -13.11 1.10
CA LEU A 115 5.58 -12.89 0.86
C LEU A 115 5.95 -12.91 -0.63
N ILE A 116 5.04 -13.34 -1.52
CA ILE A 116 5.18 -13.20 -2.97
C ILE A 116 4.21 -12.12 -3.43
N LYS A 117 4.73 -11.09 -4.10
CA LYS A 117 3.94 -10.02 -4.70
C LYS A 117 4.34 -9.84 -6.16
N SER A 118 3.39 -9.46 -7.00
CA SER A 118 3.67 -9.10 -8.40
C SER A 118 4.25 -7.70 -8.49
N ILE A 119 5.35 -7.55 -9.23
CA ILE A 119 5.89 -6.26 -9.62
C ILE A 119 5.54 -6.03 -11.09
N VAL A 120 5.14 -4.84 -11.41
CA VAL A 120 4.86 -4.45 -12.78
C VAL A 120 5.85 -3.35 -13.20
N PRO A 121 6.55 -3.50 -14.32
CA PRO A 121 6.72 -4.73 -15.11
C PRO A 121 7.70 -5.69 -14.43
N GLY A 122 7.50 -7.01 -14.48
CA GLY A 122 8.49 -7.97 -13.99
C GLY A 122 7.95 -9.31 -13.47
N GLY A 123 6.71 -9.39 -13.01
CA GLY A 123 6.10 -10.61 -12.50
C GLY A 123 6.25 -10.85 -10.99
N PRO A 124 5.99 -12.07 -10.51
CA PRO A 124 6.00 -12.37 -9.08
C PRO A 124 7.43 -12.42 -8.53
N VAL A 125 7.62 -11.84 -7.35
CA VAL A 125 8.90 -11.82 -6.62
C VAL A 125 8.68 -12.10 -5.14
N ILE A 126 9.69 -12.71 -4.49
CA ILE A 126 9.70 -12.88 -3.03
C ILE A 126 10.19 -11.58 -2.39
N TYR A 127 9.33 -10.97 -1.58
CA TYR A 127 9.61 -9.74 -0.81
C TYR A 127 10.25 -10.08 0.55
N LEU A 128 11.29 -10.88 0.54
CA LEU A 128 12.08 -11.24 1.73
C LEU A 128 13.56 -11.06 1.46
N THR A 129 14.21 -10.30 2.33
CA THR A 129 15.66 -10.15 2.39
C THR A 129 16.18 -10.54 3.77
N LYS A 130 17.50 -10.62 3.94
CA LYS A 130 18.11 -10.89 5.23
C LYS A 130 19.28 -9.93 5.43
N LYS A 131 19.28 -9.22 6.56
CA LYS A 131 20.31 -8.26 6.92
C LYS A 131 20.65 -8.46 8.41
N ASP A 132 21.93 -8.58 8.71
CA ASP A 132 22.44 -8.79 10.08
C ASP A 132 21.77 -9.96 10.82
N GLY A 133 21.41 -11.02 10.08
CA GLY A 133 20.71 -12.20 10.59
C GLY A 133 19.20 -12.05 10.75
N GLN A 134 18.63 -10.88 10.49
CA GLN A 134 17.20 -10.57 10.59
C GLN A 134 16.51 -10.66 9.23
N TYR A 135 15.28 -11.20 9.19
CA TYR A 135 14.47 -11.26 7.98
C TYR A 135 13.74 -9.93 7.82
N GLN A 136 13.96 -9.28 6.66
CA GLN A 136 13.35 -8.01 6.31
C GLN A 136 12.31 -8.19 5.22
N TYR A 137 11.17 -7.57 5.40
CA TYR A 137 10.06 -7.54 4.47
C TYR A 137 9.87 -6.12 3.94
N ILE A 138 9.59 -5.98 2.65
CA ILE A 138 9.38 -4.69 1.98
C ILE A 138 10.55 -3.72 2.18
N GLN A 139 11.67 -4.02 1.50
CA GLN A 139 12.83 -3.12 1.40
C GLN A 139 13.31 -2.60 2.77
N ASP A 140 13.49 -3.50 3.72
CA ASP A 140 14.00 -3.22 5.07
C ASP A 140 13.08 -2.34 5.96
N LYS A 141 11.81 -2.14 5.58
CA LYS A 141 10.85 -1.35 6.37
C LYS A 141 10.21 -2.11 7.51
N LEU A 142 10.10 -3.42 7.38
CA LEU A 142 9.39 -4.26 8.32
C LEU A 142 10.15 -5.55 8.54
N GLU A 143 10.41 -5.89 9.80
CA GLU A 143 11.05 -7.14 10.18
C GLU A 143 10.03 -8.26 10.38
N LEU A 144 10.42 -9.49 10.01
CA LEU A 144 9.67 -10.71 10.32
C LEU A 144 10.42 -11.50 11.39
N THR A 145 9.88 -11.53 12.62
CA THR A 145 10.44 -12.28 13.74
C THR A 145 9.80 -13.68 13.80
N PRO A 146 10.56 -14.79 13.68
CA PRO A 146 9.99 -16.12 13.83
C PRO A 146 9.63 -16.42 15.28
N ASN A 147 8.42 -16.99 15.53
CA ASN A 147 8.00 -17.41 16.86
C ASN A 147 8.53 -18.80 17.26
N SER A 148 9.10 -19.54 16.33
CA SER A 148 9.58 -20.92 16.55
C SER A 148 10.73 -21.27 15.61
N GLN A 149 11.46 -22.37 15.92
CA GLN A 149 12.52 -22.85 15.06
C GLN A 149 11.99 -23.30 13.68
N ILE A 150 10.80 -23.93 13.63
CA ILE A 150 10.17 -24.34 12.37
C ILE A 150 9.93 -23.13 11.47
N VAL A 151 9.36 -22.06 11.99
CA VAL A 151 9.11 -20.83 11.22
C VAL A 151 10.43 -20.20 10.79
N LYS A 152 11.45 -20.24 11.64
CA LYS A 152 12.79 -19.72 11.28
C LYS A 152 13.39 -20.50 10.11
N ASP A 153 13.30 -21.83 10.12
CA ASP A 153 13.81 -22.68 9.05
C ASP A 153 13.04 -22.44 7.74
N GLN A 154 11.72 -22.23 7.81
CA GLN A 154 10.90 -21.87 6.66
C GLN A 154 11.28 -20.49 6.09
N LEU A 155 11.47 -19.47 6.93
CA LEU A 155 11.94 -18.16 6.48
C LEU A 155 13.33 -18.23 5.86
N GLU A 156 14.21 -19.08 6.37
CA GLU A 156 15.53 -19.32 5.79
C GLU A 156 15.42 -19.94 4.39
N GLU A 157 14.57 -20.95 4.21
CA GLU A 157 14.34 -21.57 2.91
C GLU A 157 13.79 -20.57 1.88
N ILE A 158 12.83 -19.74 2.30
CA ILE A 158 12.27 -18.69 1.44
C ILE A 158 13.36 -17.68 1.04
N TRP A 159 14.16 -17.23 1.99
CA TRP A 159 15.25 -16.29 1.73
C TRP A 159 16.29 -16.88 0.79
N LEU A 160 16.68 -18.16 0.96
CA LEU A 160 17.64 -18.83 0.08
C LEU A 160 17.11 -18.89 -1.35
N ASN A 161 15.85 -19.28 -1.56
CA ASN A 161 15.25 -19.28 -2.90
C ASN A 161 15.20 -17.87 -3.50
N ALA A 162 14.81 -16.85 -2.72
CA ALA A 162 14.83 -15.46 -3.17
C ALA A 162 16.25 -14.99 -3.55
N LYS A 163 17.26 -15.41 -2.79
CA LYS A 163 18.67 -15.11 -3.10
C LYS A 163 19.14 -15.80 -4.37
N GLU A 164 18.86 -17.09 -4.55
CA GLU A 164 19.20 -17.84 -5.75
C GLU A 164 18.60 -17.20 -7.01
N ILE A 165 17.35 -16.75 -6.95
CA ILE A 165 16.67 -16.06 -8.05
C ILE A 165 17.39 -14.76 -8.37
N ARG A 166 17.67 -13.90 -7.38
CA ARG A 166 18.39 -12.62 -7.58
C ARG A 166 19.78 -12.84 -8.17
N ASP A 167 20.54 -13.80 -7.65
CA ASP A 167 21.88 -14.12 -8.13
C ASP A 167 21.84 -14.63 -9.58
N SER A 168 20.76 -15.30 -9.99
CA SER A 168 20.59 -15.82 -11.35
C SER A 168 20.28 -14.75 -12.39
N TRP A 169 19.88 -13.54 -12.01
CA TRP A 169 19.53 -12.47 -12.96
C TRP A 169 20.71 -12.04 -13.85
N SER A 170 21.92 -12.19 -13.35
CA SER A 170 23.17 -11.92 -14.09
C SER A 170 23.68 -13.13 -14.88
N THR A 171 23.03 -14.28 -14.79
CA THR A 171 23.43 -15.54 -15.43
C THR A 171 22.51 -15.91 -16.59
N ARG A 172 22.90 -16.90 -17.41
CA ARG A 172 22.05 -17.47 -18.47
C ARG A 172 20.99 -18.41 -17.93
N GLU A 173 21.25 -19.02 -16.77
CA GLU A 173 20.30 -19.95 -16.11
C GLU A 173 19.47 -19.17 -15.12
N LYS A 174 18.24 -18.83 -15.51
CA LYS A 174 17.29 -18.20 -14.61
C LYS A 174 16.73 -19.21 -13.63
N LYS A 175 16.72 -18.88 -12.36
CA LYS A 175 16.05 -19.64 -11.32
C LYS A 175 14.61 -19.16 -11.19
N GLU A 176 13.70 -20.09 -10.85
CA GLU A 176 12.28 -19.83 -10.72
C GLU A 176 11.84 -19.89 -9.26
N LEU A 177 10.68 -19.32 -8.99
CA LEU A 177 10.01 -19.43 -7.69
C LEU A 177 9.65 -20.89 -7.42
N LYS A 178 9.98 -21.40 -6.24
CA LYS A 178 9.56 -22.73 -5.79
C LYS A 178 8.04 -22.81 -5.54
N TRP A 179 7.41 -21.67 -5.22
CA TRP A 179 6.00 -21.59 -4.82
C TRP A 179 5.28 -20.51 -5.59
N LYS A 180 3.98 -20.72 -5.84
CA LYS A 180 3.10 -19.68 -6.42
C LYS A 180 2.66 -18.64 -5.40
N LEU A 181 2.47 -19.07 -4.15
CA LEU A 181 2.11 -18.20 -3.05
C LEU A 181 2.78 -18.67 -1.77
N ILE A 182 3.23 -17.73 -0.96
CA ILE A 182 3.71 -17.94 0.40
C ILE A 182 2.92 -16.99 1.30
N LYS A 183 2.13 -17.54 2.22
CA LYS A 183 1.32 -16.78 3.17
C LYS A 183 1.83 -16.96 4.58
N ALA A 184 2.22 -15.86 5.23
CA ALA A 184 2.56 -15.84 6.64
C ALA A 184 1.35 -15.38 7.47
N THR A 185 1.04 -16.10 8.56
CA THR A 185 0.10 -15.66 9.59
C THR A 185 0.90 -14.98 10.70
N VAL A 186 0.57 -13.72 10.98
CA VAL A 186 1.38 -12.87 11.86
C VAL A 186 0.52 -12.13 12.89
N THR A 187 1.18 -11.61 13.93
CA THR A 187 0.69 -10.56 14.84
C THR A 187 1.70 -9.43 14.86
N HIS A 188 1.38 -8.29 15.48
CA HIS A 188 2.41 -7.30 15.84
C HIS A 188 3.38 -7.93 16.84
N ASP A 189 4.68 -7.76 16.61
CA ASP A 189 5.71 -8.23 17.53
C ASP A 189 5.70 -7.34 18.79
N PRO A 190 5.40 -7.87 20.00
CA PRO A 190 5.33 -7.06 21.20
C PRO A 190 6.68 -6.46 21.61
N ASP A 191 7.79 -7.17 21.32
CA ASP A 191 9.15 -6.74 21.67
C ASP A 191 9.71 -5.70 20.71
N LYS A 192 9.18 -5.69 19.46
CA LYS A 192 9.58 -4.79 18.37
C LYS A 192 8.38 -4.05 17.77
N PHE A 193 7.44 -3.65 18.64
CA PHE A 193 6.20 -3.00 18.19
C PHE A 193 6.47 -1.78 17.29
N GLY A 194 5.73 -1.67 16.21
CA GLY A 194 5.91 -0.60 15.21
C GLY A 194 7.07 -0.83 14.24
N LYS A 195 7.77 -1.98 14.33
CA LYS A 195 8.91 -2.32 13.47
C LYS A 195 8.88 -3.73 12.93
N ALA A 196 8.20 -4.67 13.59
CA ALA A 196 8.21 -6.08 13.24
C ALA A 196 6.84 -6.73 13.37
N TYR A 197 6.67 -7.82 12.60
CA TYR A 197 5.60 -8.79 12.79
C TYR A 197 6.18 -10.10 13.36
N LEU A 198 5.50 -10.66 14.36
CA LEU A 198 5.78 -11.98 14.87
C LEU A 198 5.09 -13.03 14.00
N VAL A 199 5.87 -13.87 13.33
CA VAL A 199 5.36 -14.89 12.41
C VAL A 199 5.04 -16.18 13.17
N HIS A 200 3.76 -16.58 13.13
CA HIS A 200 3.27 -17.78 13.82
C HIS A 200 3.28 -19.02 12.91
N ARG A 201 2.98 -18.85 11.63
CA ARG A 201 2.87 -19.93 10.67
C ARG A 201 3.17 -19.43 9.26
N ILE A 202 3.73 -20.34 8.43
CA ILE A 202 3.91 -20.09 7.00
C ILE A 202 3.23 -21.22 6.23
N GLU A 203 2.48 -20.89 5.20
CA GLU A 203 1.82 -21.79 4.26
C GLU A 203 2.43 -21.59 2.87
N PHE A 204 2.75 -22.71 2.22
CA PHE A 204 3.26 -22.74 0.85
C PHE A 204 2.18 -23.30 -0.08
N ILE A 205 1.94 -22.61 -1.20
CA ILE A 205 1.01 -23.03 -2.25
C ILE A 205 1.81 -23.17 -3.55
N ASN A 206 1.78 -24.37 -4.14
CA ASN A 206 2.47 -24.75 -5.38
C ASN A 206 1.59 -24.57 -6.61
#